data_ab3f5eb32e2c59450994614e9b2b02bc
#
_entry.id   ab3f5eb32e2c59450994614e9b2b02bc
#
_cell.length_a   1.000
_cell.length_b   1.000
_cell.length_c   1.000
_cell.angle_alpha   90.00
_cell.angle_beta   90.00
_cell.angle_gamma   90.00
#
_symmetry.space_group_name_H-M   'P 1'
#
loop_
_entity.id
_entity.type
_entity.pdbx_description
1 polymer ?
#
loop_
_entity_poly.entity_id
_entity_poly.type
_entity_poly.pdbx_seq_one_letter_code
_entity_poly.pdbx_strand_id
1 'polypeptide(L)'
;MEVVGWILVIACFIISFVGLVYPIIPGVLFLVGGFLLYGLFFSFAELSWWFWVIELLFVVLLFGADTLVNAFGIKKFGGSNAGMWGSTIGLLIGPFVIPVAGILLGPFLGAVIAELIVEKRTFSEAVKSGIGSLVGFLTSTIAKAVIQIVMIIVFFIAI
;
A
#
# COMPACT_ATOMS: atom_id res chain seq x y z
N MET A 1 -9.87 17.35 26.39
CA MET A 1 -9.49 17.59 24.97
C MET A 1 -8.33 16.69 24.57
N GLU A 2 -7.31 16.51 25.42
CA GLU A 2 -6.13 15.69 25.11
C GLU A 2 -6.45 14.22 24.82
N VAL A 3 -7.29 13.58 25.65
CA VAL A 3 -7.68 12.17 25.46
C VAL A 3 -8.37 11.96 24.09
N VAL A 4 -9.23 12.89 23.70
CA VAL A 4 -9.92 12.83 22.39
C VAL A 4 -8.91 12.99 21.25
N GLY A 5 -7.94 13.90 21.39
CA GLY A 5 -6.86 14.07 20.39
C GLY A 5 -6.08 12.79 20.19
N TRP A 6 -5.63 12.14 21.27
CA TRP A 6 -4.91 10.86 21.17
C TRP A 6 -5.75 9.72 20.58
N ILE A 7 -7.03 9.62 20.94
CA ILE A 7 -7.93 8.61 20.35
C ILE A 7 -8.00 8.79 18.84
N LEU A 8 -8.14 10.03 18.36
CA LEU A 8 -8.22 10.31 16.92
C LEU A 8 -6.89 10.02 16.19
N VAL A 9 -5.76 10.41 16.79
CA VAL A 9 -4.43 10.13 16.23
C VAL A 9 -4.20 8.61 16.10
N ILE A 10 -4.46 7.86 17.18
CA ILE A 10 -4.30 6.41 17.19
C ILE A 10 -5.28 5.74 16.20
N ALA A 11 -6.51 6.21 16.13
CA ALA A 11 -7.48 5.71 15.14
C ALA A 11 -6.97 5.92 13.70
N CYS A 12 -6.39 7.07 13.38
CA CYS A 12 -5.77 7.33 12.09
C CYS A 12 -4.61 6.37 11.81
N PHE A 13 -3.76 6.09 12.78
CA PHE A 13 -2.66 5.13 12.61
C PHE A 13 -3.20 3.71 12.37
N ILE A 14 -4.22 3.28 13.10
CA ILE A 14 -4.85 1.96 12.87
C ILE A 14 -5.45 1.89 11.46
N ILE A 15 -6.20 2.92 11.03
CA ILE A 15 -6.79 2.97 9.69
C ILE A 15 -5.70 2.97 8.62
N SER A 16 -4.55 3.61 8.85
CA SER A 16 -3.45 3.60 7.90
C SER A 16 -2.92 2.19 7.62
N PHE A 17 -2.84 1.34 8.65
CA PHE A 17 -2.46 -0.07 8.47
C PHE A 17 -3.55 -0.90 7.79
N VAL A 18 -4.83 -0.62 8.05
CA VAL A 18 -5.93 -1.23 7.28
C VAL A 18 -5.80 -0.90 5.79
N GLY A 19 -5.40 0.33 5.46
CA GLY A 19 -5.15 0.77 4.09
C GLY A 19 -3.99 0.06 3.37
N LEU A 20 -3.09 -0.63 4.09
CA LEU A 20 -2.08 -1.48 3.47
C LEU A 20 -2.68 -2.70 2.77
N VAL A 21 -3.72 -3.25 3.37
CA VAL A 21 -4.39 -4.46 2.91
C VAL A 21 -5.53 -4.10 1.96
N TYR A 22 -6.28 -3.05 2.27
CA TYR A 22 -7.39 -2.56 1.45
C TYR A 22 -6.95 -1.36 0.61
N PRO A 23 -6.65 -1.54 -0.69
CA PRO A 23 -6.09 -0.47 -1.54
C PRO A 23 -7.06 0.69 -1.79
N ILE A 24 -8.33 0.52 -1.44
CA ILE A 24 -9.37 1.56 -1.53
C ILE A 24 -9.15 2.64 -0.47
N ILE A 25 -8.58 2.25 0.69
CA ILE A 25 -8.27 3.18 1.78
C ILE A 25 -6.84 3.69 1.57
N PRO A 26 -6.66 4.99 1.31
CA PRO A 26 -5.33 5.56 1.11
C PRO A 26 -4.59 5.66 2.45
N GLY A 27 -4.01 4.55 2.92
CA GLY A 27 -3.41 4.43 4.25
C GLY A 27 -2.42 5.54 4.60
N VAL A 28 -1.60 5.97 3.64
CA VAL A 28 -0.64 7.06 3.84
C VAL A 28 -1.31 8.38 4.19
N LEU A 29 -2.49 8.68 3.63
CA LEU A 29 -3.22 9.90 3.95
C LEU A 29 -3.76 9.89 5.38
N PHE A 30 -4.18 8.72 5.88
CA PHE A 30 -4.58 8.58 7.28
C PHE A 30 -3.38 8.70 8.22
N LEU A 31 -2.22 8.18 7.84
CA LEU A 31 -1.00 8.33 8.64
C LEU A 31 -0.61 9.81 8.78
N VAL A 32 -0.51 10.53 7.66
CA VAL A 32 -0.22 11.97 7.66
C VAL A 32 -1.34 12.74 8.36
N GLY A 33 -2.59 12.36 8.15
CA GLY A 33 -3.74 12.91 8.87
C GLY A 33 -3.61 12.80 10.40
N GLY A 34 -3.08 11.68 10.90
CA GLY A 34 -2.76 11.50 12.32
C GLY A 34 -1.74 12.51 12.83
N PHE A 35 -0.66 12.75 12.08
CA PHE A 35 0.34 13.77 12.43
C PHE A 35 -0.24 15.19 12.44
N LEU A 36 -1.07 15.51 11.44
CA LEU A 36 -1.76 16.80 11.38
C LEU A 36 -2.74 16.98 12.54
N LEU A 37 -3.51 15.96 12.89
CA LEU A 37 -4.40 15.98 14.04
C LEU A 37 -3.63 16.19 15.35
N TYR A 38 -2.49 15.54 15.51
CA TYR A 38 -1.63 15.80 16.65
C TYR A 38 -1.24 17.28 16.73
N GLY A 39 -0.75 17.86 15.65
CA GLY A 39 -0.40 19.28 15.61
C GLY A 39 -1.57 20.22 15.95
N LEU A 40 -2.79 19.87 15.51
CA LEU A 40 -4.00 20.67 15.79
C LEU A 40 -4.47 20.57 17.25
N PHE A 41 -4.39 19.39 17.87
CA PHE A 41 -4.88 19.19 19.24
C PHE A 41 -3.86 19.54 20.30
N PHE A 42 -2.57 19.40 20.03
CA PHE A 42 -1.49 19.62 20.99
C PHE A 42 -0.64 20.83 20.58
N SER A 43 0.26 20.71 19.64
CA SER A 43 1.00 21.84 19.06
C SER A 43 1.82 21.40 17.85
N PHE A 44 1.85 22.22 16.81
CA PHE A 44 2.81 22.07 15.71
C PHE A 44 4.25 22.45 16.10
N ALA A 45 4.44 23.16 17.22
CA ALA A 45 5.76 23.60 17.66
C ALA A 45 6.67 22.43 18.09
N GLU A 46 6.09 21.31 18.51
CA GLU A 46 6.82 20.09 18.85
C GLU A 46 7.31 19.35 17.60
N LEU A 47 6.54 19.43 16.49
CA LEU A 47 6.87 18.83 15.22
C LEU A 47 7.79 19.76 14.43
N SER A 48 9.10 19.59 14.58
CA SER A 48 10.10 20.40 13.90
C SER A 48 9.99 20.31 12.37
N TRP A 49 10.54 21.30 11.66
CA TRP A 49 10.55 21.27 10.18
C TRP A 49 11.26 20.02 9.61
N TRP A 50 12.30 19.50 10.30
CA TRP A 50 12.97 18.26 9.94
C TRP A 50 12.06 17.04 9.97
N PHE A 51 11.15 16.97 10.94
CA PHE A 51 10.13 15.94 11.00
C PHE A 51 9.32 15.92 9.69
N TRP A 52 8.80 17.06 9.27
CA TRP A 52 7.99 17.15 8.05
C TRP A 52 8.78 16.80 6.79
N VAL A 53 10.06 17.16 6.70
CA VAL A 53 10.92 16.78 5.56
C VAL A 53 11.12 15.26 5.52
N ILE A 54 11.42 14.64 6.65
CA ILE A 54 11.61 13.18 6.73
C ILE A 54 10.32 12.45 6.39
N GLU A 55 9.19 12.87 6.96
CA GLU A 55 7.89 12.27 6.68
C GLU A 55 7.48 12.41 5.20
N LEU A 56 7.74 13.57 4.60
CA LEU A 56 7.50 13.78 3.17
C LEU A 56 8.33 12.81 2.31
N LEU A 57 9.61 12.60 2.65
CA LEU A 57 10.46 11.63 1.95
C LEU A 57 9.90 10.20 2.07
N PHE A 58 9.40 9.81 3.24
CA PHE A 58 8.76 8.52 3.43
C PHE A 58 7.43 8.40 2.66
N VAL A 59 6.64 9.46 2.58
CA VAL A 59 5.42 9.51 1.75
C VAL A 59 5.77 9.26 0.28
N VAL A 60 6.78 9.95 -0.25
CA VAL A 60 7.24 9.74 -1.64
C VAL A 60 7.73 8.31 -1.84
N LEU A 61 8.46 7.76 -0.87
CA LEU A 61 8.95 6.38 -0.90
C LEU A 61 7.79 5.36 -0.91
N LEU A 62 6.73 5.60 -0.11
CA LEU A 62 5.54 4.75 -0.09
C LEU A 62 4.83 4.70 -1.44
N PHE A 63 4.63 5.84 -2.10
CA PHE A 63 4.03 5.89 -3.43
C PHE A 63 4.92 5.22 -4.50
N GLY A 64 6.24 5.42 -4.41
CA GLY A 64 7.21 4.79 -5.32
C GLY A 64 7.29 3.27 -5.14
N ALA A 65 7.22 2.79 -3.89
CA ALA A 65 7.34 1.37 -3.57
C ALA A 65 6.27 0.50 -4.27
N ASP A 66 5.01 0.95 -4.32
CA ASP A 66 3.94 0.20 -4.97
C ASP A 66 4.21 -0.05 -6.45
N THR A 67 4.59 1.00 -7.16
CA THR A 67 4.84 0.90 -8.60
C THR A 67 6.05 0.03 -8.91
N LEU A 68 7.14 0.23 -8.14
CA LEU A 68 8.40 -0.48 -8.38
C LEU A 68 8.29 -1.96 -8.00
N VAL A 69 7.79 -2.27 -6.80
CA VAL A 69 7.76 -3.65 -6.29
C VAL A 69 6.77 -4.51 -7.08
N ASN A 70 5.60 -3.97 -7.44
CA ASN A 70 4.64 -4.70 -8.26
C ASN A 70 5.19 -4.97 -9.67
N ALA A 71 5.81 -3.98 -10.30
CA ALA A 71 6.44 -4.14 -11.60
C ALA A 71 7.58 -5.17 -11.58
N PHE A 72 8.44 -5.13 -10.55
CA PHE A 72 9.51 -6.10 -10.37
C PHE A 72 8.98 -7.52 -10.11
N GLY A 73 7.95 -7.66 -9.27
CA GLY A 73 7.33 -8.95 -8.98
C GLY A 73 6.85 -9.64 -10.25
N ILE A 74 6.01 -8.98 -11.03
CA ILE A 74 5.44 -9.54 -12.26
C ILE A 74 6.53 -9.82 -13.31
N LYS A 75 7.44 -8.87 -13.55
CA LYS A 75 8.53 -9.03 -14.54
C LYS A 75 9.49 -10.17 -14.18
N LYS A 76 9.83 -10.34 -12.91
CA LYS A 76 10.69 -11.43 -12.44
C LYS A 76 10.10 -12.82 -12.74
N PHE A 77 8.77 -12.95 -12.75
CA PHE A 77 8.05 -14.18 -13.08
C PHE A 77 7.65 -14.26 -14.57
N GLY A 78 8.22 -13.39 -15.41
CA GLY A 78 8.01 -13.41 -16.83
C GLY A 78 6.70 -12.77 -17.31
N GLY A 79 6.01 -12.02 -16.45
CA GLY A 79 4.79 -11.32 -16.79
C GLY A 79 5.01 -10.10 -17.68
N SER A 80 3.96 -9.73 -18.42
CA SER A 80 3.91 -8.60 -19.34
C SER A 80 3.36 -7.34 -18.69
N ASN A 81 3.35 -6.25 -19.46
CA ASN A 81 2.65 -5.03 -19.04
C ASN A 81 1.13 -5.26 -18.96
N ALA A 82 0.56 -6.12 -19.80
CA ALA A 82 -0.86 -6.48 -19.71
C ALA A 82 -1.17 -7.21 -18.39
N GLY A 83 -0.31 -8.17 -17.98
CA GLY A 83 -0.42 -8.84 -16.68
C GLY A 83 -0.34 -7.86 -15.50
N MET A 84 0.52 -6.84 -15.59
CA MET A 84 0.63 -5.79 -14.57
C MET A 84 -0.66 -4.96 -14.45
N TRP A 85 -1.22 -4.51 -15.56
CA TRP A 85 -2.48 -3.78 -15.55
C TRP A 85 -3.66 -4.65 -15.11
N GLY A 86 -3.71 -5.91 -15.58
CA GLY A 86 -4.71 -6.88 -15.15
C GLY A 86 -4.66 -7.12 -13.64
N SER A 87 -3.46 -7.29 -13.09
CA SER A 87 -3.26 -7.41 -11.64
C SER A 87 -3.77 -6.19 -10.88
N THR A 88 -3.46 -4.98 -11.35
CA THR A 88 -3.90 -3.73 -10.72
C THR A 88 -5.43 -3.60 -10.73
N ILE A 89 -6.05 -3.86 -11.88
CA ILE A 89 -7.52 -3.85 -12.01
C ILE A 89 -8.14 -4.93 -11.10
N GLY A 90 -7.57 -6.12 -11.10
CA GLY A 90 -8.00 -7.22 -10.25
C GLY A 90 -7.90 -6.89 -8.76
N LEU A 91 -6.83 -6.21 -8.33
CA LEU A 91 -6.67 -5.75 -6.95
C LEU A 91 -7.77 -4.75 -6.54
N LEU A 92 -8.13 -3.85 -7.43
CA LEU A 92 -9.18 -2.85 -7.16
C LEU A 92 -10.59 -3.45 -7.15
N ILE A 93 -10.88 -4.37 -8.06
CA ILE A 93 -12.23 -4.96 -8.22
C ILE A 93 -12.42 -6.16 -7.27
N GLY A 94 -11.35 -6.92 -7.03
CA GLY A 94 -11.40 -8.16 -6.26
C GLY A 94 -12.14 -8.08 -4.93
N PRO A 95 -11.86 -7.10 -4.06
CA PRO A 95 -12.52 -6.95 -2.76
C PRO A 95 -14.04 -6.74 -2.85
N PHE A 96 -14.54 -6.18 -3.95
CA PHE A 96 -15.98 -5.98 -4.17
C PHE A 96 -16.68 -7.25 -4.63
N VAL A 97 -15.96 -8.14 -5.33
CA VAL A 97 -16.50 -9.41 -5.83
C VAL A 97 -16.46 -10.49 -4.74
N ILE A 98 -15.31 -10.61 -4.08
CA ILE A 98 -15.09 -11.57 -2.98
C ILE A 98 -14.44 -10.81 -1.81
N PRO A 99 -15.22 -10.41 -0.80
CA PRO A 99 -14.67 -9.74 0.37
C PRO A 99 -13.51 -10.54 0.99
N VAL A 100 -12.45 -9.87 1.39
CA VAL A 100 -11.22 -10.43 1.98
C VAL A 100 -10.41 -11.28 1.00
N ALA A 101 -10.94 -12.39 0.49
CA ALA A 101 -10.21 -13.27 -0.45
C ALA A 101 -9.92 -12.58 -1.79
N GLY A 102 -10.76 -11.66 -2.22
CA GLY A 102 -10.57 -10.88 -3.46
C GLY A 102 -9.33 -9.99 -3.46
N ILE A 103 -8.79 -9.63 -2.29
CA ILE A 103 -7.54 -8.88 -2.18
C ILE A 103 -6.35 -9.69 -2.72
N LEU A 104 -6.35 -10.99 -2.51
CA LEU A 104 -5.31 -11.90 -3.02
C LEU A 104 -5.70 -12.49 -4.38
N LEU A 105 -6.94 -12.95 -4.52
CA LEU A 105 -7.39 -13.58 -5.76
C LEU A 105 -7.52 -12.57 -6.90
N GLY A 106 -7.87 -11.32 -6.61
CA GLY A 106 -8.02 -10.27 -7.60
C GLY A 106 -6.75 -10.01 -8.43
N PRO A 107 -5.62 -9.68 -7.81
CA PRO A 107 -4.36 -9.49 -8.54
C PRO A 107 -3.92 -10.72 -9.30
N PHE A 108 -4.06 -11.91 -8.70
CA PHE A 108 -3.71 -13.16 -9.32
C PHE A 108 -4.55 -13.42 -10.57
N LEU A 109 -5.87 -13.45 -10.43
CA LEU A 109 -6.77 -13.72 -11.53
C LEU A 109 -6.71 -12.62 -12.60
N GLY A 110 -6.60 -11.36 -12.19
CA GLY A 110 -6.47 -10.24 -13.11
C GLY A 110 -5.22 -10.35 -13.98
N ALA A 111 -4.07 -10.72 -13.40
CA ALA A 111 -2.85 -10.97 -14.15
C ALA A 111 -3.01 -12.17 -15.10
N VAL A 112 -3.52 -13.30 -14.61
CA VAL A 112 -3.75 -14.51 -15.41
C VAL A 112 -4.65 -14.22 -16.61
N ILE A 113 -5.79 -13.59 -16.38
CA ILE A 113 -6.76 -13.27 -17.44
C ILE A 113 -6.14 -12.33 -18.49
N ALA A 114 -5.42 -11.30 -18.06
CA ALA A 114 -4.78 -10.36 -18.98
C ALA A 114 -3.70 -11.02 -19.82
N GLU A 115 -2.87 -11.90 -19.24
CA GLU A 115 -1.86 -12.66 -19.99
C GLU A 115 -2.48 -13.61 -21.02
N LEU A 116 -3.58 -14.27 -20.68
CA LEU A 116 -4.28 -15.19 -21.57
C LEU A 116 -4.98 -14.45 -22.72
N ILE A 117 -5.67 -13.35 -22.44
CA ILE A 117 -6.54 -12.66 -23.41
C ILE A 117 -5.72 -11.69 -24.29
N VAL A 118 -4.86 -10.86 -23.66
CA VAL A 118 -4.14 -9.79 -24.36
C VAL A 118 -2.87 -10.30 -24.99
N GLU A 119 -2.05 -11.02 -24.24
CA GLU A 119 -0.75 -11.51 -24.71
C GLU A 119 -0.82 -12.89 -25.35
N LYS A 120 -1.99 -13.57 -25.27
CA LYS A 120 -2.22 -14.92 -25.81
C LYS A 120 -1.18 -15.94 -25.37
N ARG A 121 -0.69 -15.80 -24.15
CA ARG A 121 0.30 -16.70 -23.55
C ARG A 121 -0.31 -18.05 -23.19
N THR A 122 0.57 -19.03 -22.99
CA THR A 122 0.15 -20.34 -22.48
C THR A 122 -0.39 -20.22 -21.06
N PHE A 123 -1.26 -21.13 -20.66
CA PHE A 123 -1.83 -21.15 -19.31
C PHE A 123 -0.74 -21.20 -18.22
N SER A 124 0.34 -21.97 -18.46
CA SER A 124 1.46 -22.07 -17.52
C SER A 124 2.18 -20.73 -17.32
N GLU A 125 2.40 -19.97 -18.40
CA GLU A 125 3.04 -18.64 -18.34
C GLU A 125 2.14 -17.63 -17.66
N ALA A 126 0.84 -17.66 -17.95
CA ALA A 126 -0.15 -16.80 -17.33
C ALA A 126 -0.23 -17.04 -15.81
N VAL A 127 -0.25 -18.29 -15.36
CA VAL A 127 -0.24 -18.64 -13.92
C VAL A 127 1.05 -18.18 -13.26
N LYS A 128 2.22 -18.31 -13.89
CA LYS A 128 3.49 -17.78 -13.36
C LYS A 128 3.42 -16.26 -13.16
N SER A 129 2.86 -15.53 -14.13
CA SER A 129 2.63 -14.07 -14.00
C SER A 129 1.68 -13.76 -12.82
N GLY A 130 0.60 -14.52 -12.66
CA GLY A 130 -0.30 -14.40 -11.51
C GLY A 130 0.39 -14.62 -10.16
N ILE A 131 1.23 -15.64 -10.05
CA ILE A 131 2.05 -15.86 -8.84
C ILE A 131 2.99 -14.67 -8.62
N GLY A 132 3.61 -14.16 -9.68
CA GLY A 132 4.45 -12.96 -9.62
C GLY A 132 3.72 -11.74 -9.08
N SER A 133 2.44 -11.57 -9.44
CA SER A 133 1.60 -10.48 -8.93
C SER A 133 1.32 -10.63 -7.43
N LEU A 134 1.07 -11.84 -6.94
CA LEU A 134 0.89 -12.10 -5.51
C LEU A 134 2.18 -11.83 -4.71
N VAL A 135 3.31 -12.31 -5.20
CA VAL A 135 4.61 -12.06 -4.57
C VAL A 135 4.91 -10.55 -4.53
N GLY A 136 4.67 -9.84 -5.64
CA GLY A 136 4.81 -8.40 -5.71
C GLY A 136 3.91 -7.67 -4.71
N PHE A 137 2.63 -8.03 -4.66
CA PHE A 137 1.66 -7.45 -3.72
C PHE A 137 2.07 -7.66 -2.25
N LEU A 138 2.40 -8.89 -1.87
CA LEU A 138 2.80 -9.22 -0.50
C LEU A 138 4.10 -8.50 -0.11
N THR A 139 5.09 -8.47 -1.01
CA THR A 139 6.36 -7.78 -0.76
C THR A 139 6.15 -6.28 -0.62
N SER A 140 5.32 -5.66 -1.47
CA SER A 140 4.96 -4.24 -1.37
C SER A 140 4.25 -3.95 -0.05
N THR A 141 3.29 -4.78 0.34
CA THR A 141 2.54 -4.60 1.60
C THR A 141 3.47 -4.66 2.82
N ILE A 142 4.39 -5.63 2.86
CA ILE A 142 5.38 -5.75 3.95
C ILE A 142 6.31 -4.53 3.96
N ALA A 143 6.84 -4.12 2.80
CA ALA A 143 7.72 -2.96 2.70
C ALA A 143 7.02 -1.69 3.20
N LYS A 144 5.77 -1.46 2.80
CA LYS A 144 4.97 -0.32 3.27
C LYS A 144 4.68 -0.40 4.78
N ALA A 145 4.39 -1.58 5.31
CA ALA A 145 4.19 -1.75 6.75
C ALA A 145 5.45 -1.34 7.53
N VAL A 146 6.62 -1.76 7.08
CA VAL A 146 7.90 -1.37 7.72
C VAL A 146 8.11 0.15 7.64
N ILE A 147 7.88 0.76 6.48
CA ILE A 147 8.03 2.21 6.32
C ILE A 147 7.04 2.95 7.25
N GLN A 148 5.77 2.56 7.31
CA GLN A 148 4.78 3.19 8.19
C GLN A 148 5.14 3.04 9.68
N ILE A 149 5.68 1.89 10.09
CA ILE A 149 6.18 1.70 11.46
C ILE A 149 7.31 2.68 11.75
N VAL A 150 8.28 2.83 10.81
CA VAL A 150 9.38 3.78 10.97
C VAL A 150 8.85 5.22 11.07
N MET A 151 7.89 5.62 10.23
CA MET A 151 7.24 6.93 10.30
C MET A 151 6.61 7.18 11.68
N ILE A 152 5.89 6.21 12.22
CA ILE A 152 5.29 6.32 13.57
C ILE A 152 6.38 6.41 14.65
N ILE A 153 7.47 5.66 14.52
CA ILE A 153 8.61 5.76 15.45
C ILE A 153 9.23 7.15 15.39
N VAL A 154 9.48 7.68 14.20
CA VAL A 154 10.00 9.05 14.00
C VAL A 154 9.08 10.08 14.63
N PHE A 155 7.76 9.92 14.48
CA PHE A 155 6.77 10.77 15.13
C PHE A 155 6.90 10.73 16.66
N PHE A 156 6.97 9.55 17.29
CA PHE A 156 7.10 9.43 18.74
C PHE A 156 8.46 9.91 19.27
N ILE A 157 9.49 9.96 18.43
CA ILE A 157 10.79 10.56 18.82
C ILE A 157 10.73 12.09 18.71
N ALA A 158 9.88 12.61 17.82
CA ALA A 158 9.78 14.05 17.56
C ALA A 158 8.99 14.79 18.63
N ILE A 159 8.05 14.12 19.31
CA ILE A 159 7.20 14.66 20.37
C ILE A 159 7.77 14.29 21.76
#